data_c3557468c74c9ba3717487026c7ddccb
#
_entry.id   c3557468c74c9ba3717487026c7ddccb
#
_cell.length_a   1.000
_cell.length_b   1.000
_cell.length_c   1.000
_cell.angle_alpha   90.00
_cell.angle_beta   90.00
_cell.angle_gamma   90.00
#
_symmetry.space_group_name_H-M   'P 1'
#
loop_
_entity.id
_entity.type
_entity.pdbx_description
1 polymer ?
#
loop_
_entity_poly.entity_id
_entity_poly.type
_entity_poly.pdbx_seq_one_letter_code
_entity_poly.pdbx_strand_id
1 'polypeptide(L)'
;NPDPNTGVVVASSVMLGLHARVQTGEGQHILVDMLCANAYANADDFLDYPGKPGRYLPDADLQGLSPTYRLYRCGDNRWIFLGLISARDIDVFIAVLGRLDIGITRDELLPPMDEQAVAGRLTGIFSTRNAFEWQQLLTAEGVACVQADRAAPADFWLQDEQVAANGFLSAAEHPLHGRYLRHGPLVTFAGHPGELGGPPLAGQHNVEILEEAGYESASIGQLHDAGVLWQQ
;
A
#
# COMPACT_ATOMS: atom_id res chain seq x y z
N ASN A 1 -2.96 8.43 -2.07
CA ASN A 1 -3.20 9.10 -0.80
C ASN A 1 -1.94 9.89 -0.40
N PRO A 2 -2.00 11.25 -0.35
CA PRO A 2 -0.83 12.09 -0.10
C PRO A 2 -0.27 12.01 1.33
N ASP A 3 -1.11 11.81 2.32
CA ASP A 3 -0.71 11.89 3.73
C ASP A 3 0.33 10.84 4.14
N PRO A 4 0.11 9.53 3.92
CA PRO A 4 1.09 8.51 4.30
C PRO A 4 2.41 8.67 3.57
N ASN A 5 2.38 9.03 2.28
CA ASN A 5 3.59 9.25 1.49
C ASN A 5 4.40 10.42 2.04
N THR A 6 3.73 11.54 2.35
CA THR A 6 4.39 12.69 2.97
C THR A 6 4.95 12.33 4.35
N GLY A 7 4.23 11.55 5.14
CA GLY A 7 4.71 11.06 6.44
C GLY A 7 6.02 10.29 6.35
N VAL A 8 6.18 9.42 5.33
CA VAL A 8 7.44 8.70 5.10
C VAL A 8 8.58 9.66 4.69
N VAL A 9 8.29 10.66 3.85
CA VAL A 9 9.27 11.69 3.46
C VAL A 9 9.69 12.52 4.66
N VAL A 10 8.75 12.90 5.54
CA VAL A 10 9.06 13.62 6.79
C VAL A 10 9.97 12.78 7.68
N ALA A 11 9.65 11.51 7.91
CA ALA A 11 10.49 10.62 8.72
C ALA A 11 11.92 10.51 8.17
N SER A 12 12.06 10.33 6.85
CA SER A 12 13.37 10.31 6.18
C SER A 12 14.12 11.64 6.34
N SER A 13 13.41 12.76 6.23
CA SER A 13 14.00 14.12 6.39
C SER A 13 14.49 14.36 7.81
N VAL A 14 13.75 13.88 8.82
CA VAL A 14 14.19 13.96 10.24
C VAL A 14 15.49 13.17 10.43
N MET A 15 15.58 11.95 9.87
CA MET A 15 16.81 11.15 9.97
C MET A 15 18.01 11.82 9.28
N LEU A 16 17.81 12.44 8.11
CA LEU A 16 18.84 13.23 7.43
C LEU A 16 19.26 14.44 8.26
N GLY A 17 18.30 15.14 8.88
CA GLY A 17 18.58 16.27 9.77
C GLY A 17 19.38 15.88 11.01
N LEU A 18 19.03 14.75 11.63
CA LEU A 18 19.78 14.19 12.76
C LEU A 18 21.20 13.77 12.36
N HIS A 19 21.36 13.15 11.19
CA HIS A 19 22.67 12.80 10.65
C HIS A 19 23.53 14.04 10.41
N ALA A 20 22.99 15.08 9.79
CA ALA A 20 23.67 16.35 9.57
C ALA A 20 24.10 16.98 10.90
N ARG A 21 23.22 16.97 11.93
CA ARG A 21 23.54 17.47 13.27
C ARG A 21 24.71 16.73 13.92
N VAL A 22 24.82 15.42 13.72
CA VAL A 22 25.97 14.66 14.22
C VAL A 22 27.28 15.12 13.55
N GLN A 23 27.23 15.51 12.28
CA GLN A 23 28.41 15.96 11.53
C GLN A 23 28.79 17.41 11.83
N THR A 24 27.81 18.29 12.01
CA THR A 24 28.04 19.76 12.10
C THR A 24 27.92 20.30 13.53
N GLY A 25 27.26 19.58 14.43
CA GLY A 25 26.87 20.07 15.76
C GLY A 25 25.66 21.00 15.76
N GLU A 26 25.11 21.34 14.59
CA GLU A 26 24.04 22.33 14.47
C GLU A 26 22.70 21.68 14.09
N GLY A 27 21.61 22.15 14.71
CA GLY A 27 20.25 21.82 14.30
C GLY A 27 19.80 22.66 13.11
N GLN A 28 18.75 22.23 12.44
CA GLN A 28 18.19 22.94 11.28
C GLN A 28 16.67 22.81 11.21
N HIS A 29 16.04 23.80 10.60
CA HIS A 29 14.63 23.71 10.23
C HIS A 29 14.50 22.99 8.89
N ILE A 30 13.62 21.99 8.83
CA ILE A 30 13.37 21.18 7.63
C ILE A 30 11.92 21.37 7.22
N LEU A 31 11.71 21.74 5.96
CA LEU A 31 10.40 21.89 5.35
C LEU A 31 10.15 20.73 4.38
N VAL A 32 9.01 20.06 4.55
CA VAL A 32 8.50 19.06 3.62
C VAL A 32 7.08 19.46 3.26
N ASP A 33 6.78 19.51 1.97
CA ASP A 33 5.44 19.77 1.49
C ASP A 33 4.83 18.54 0.80
N MET A 34 3.51 18.47 0.88
CA MET A 34 2.74 17.34 0.36
C MET A 34 2.79 17.23 -1.17
N LEU A 35 2.88 18.36 -1.87
CA LEU A 35 2.90 18.38 -3.33
C LEU A 35 4.18 17.76 -3.86
N CYS A 36 5.34 18.20 -3.38
CA CYS A 36 6.63 17.66 -3.80
C CYS A 36 6.82 16.21 -3.36
N ALA A 37 6.38 15.84 -2.15
CA ALA A 37 6.45 14.46 -1.69
C ALA A 37 5.64 13.51 -2.61
N ASN A 38 4.47 13.95 -3.07
CA ASN A 38 3.66 13.15 -4.00
C ASN A 38 4.15 13.22 -5.45
N ALA A 39 4.70 14.34 -5.88
CA ALA A 39 5.36 14.44 -7.18
C ALA A 39 6.54 13.47 -7.29
N TYR A 40 7.31 13.27 -6.21
CA TYR A 40 8.36 12.26 -6.17
C TYR A 40 7.80 10.82 -6.33
N ALA A 41 6.73 10.48 -5.62
CA ALA A 41 6.12 9.15 -5.70
C ALA A 41 5.44 8.88 -7.07
N ASN A 42 5.03 9.93 -7.77
CA ASN A 42 4.40 9.87 -9.09
C ASN A 42 5.25 10.61 -10.13
N ALA A 43 6.56 10.41 -10.08
CA ALA A 43 7.52 11.19 -10.89
C ALA A 43 7.25 11.08 -12.40
N ASP A 44 6.77 9.95 -12.88
CA ASP A 44 6.38 9.74 -14.26
C ASP A 44 5.25 10.66 -14.73
N ASP A 45 4.34 11.07 -13.85
CA ASP A 45 3.26 12.02 -14.17
C ASP A 45 3.78 13.47 -14.22
N PHE A 46 4.76 13.82 -13.40
CA PHE A 46 5.27 15.17 -13.23
C PHE A 46 6.47 15.52 -14.12
N LEU A 47 7.09 14.52 -14.73
CA LEU A 47 8.14 14.73 -15.73
C LEU A 47 7.52 15.15 -17.06
N ASP A 48 8.11 16.15 -17.71
CA ASP A 48 7.76 16.57 -19.06
C ASP A 48 9.02 16.68 -19.93
N TYR A 49 9.00 16.03 -21.09
CA TYR A 49 10.09 16.06 -22.07
C TYR A 49 9.59 15.72 -23.46
N PRO A 50 10.26 16.20 -24.54
CA PRO A 50 9.87 15.90 -25.91
C PRO A 50 9.85 14.41 -26.20
N GLY A 51 8.72 13.92 -26.73
CA GLY A 51 8.53 12.49 -27.05
C GLY A 51 8.14 11.62 -25.87
N LYS A 52 7.80 12.19 -24.72
CA LYS A 52 7.24 11.42 -23.60
C LYS A 52 5.99 10.66 -24.05
N PRO A 53 5.92 9.32 -23.86
CA PRO A 53 4.71 8.57 -24.14
C PRO A 53 3.56 9.02 -23.22
N GLY A 54 2.34 9.02 -23.75
CA GLY A 54 1.15 9.26 -22.92
C GLY A 54 0.99 8.19 -21.86
N ARG A 55 0.45 8.57 -20.70
CA ARG A 55 0.09 7.62 -19.65
C ARG A 55 -1.05 6.72 -20.13
N TYR A 56 -0.94 5.42 -19.87
CA TYR A 56 -2.06 4.51 -20.03
C TYR A 56 -3.17 4.86 -19.02
N LEU A 57 -4.38 5.02 -19.51
CA LEU A 57 -5.55 5.27 -18.68
C LEU A 57 -6.39 4.00 -18.61
N PRO A 58 -7.09 3.75 -17.50
CA PRO A 58 -8.05 2.66 -17.40
C PRO A 58 -9.13 2.80 -18.49
N ASP A 59 -9.72 1.67 -18.88
CA ASP A 59 -10.88 1.66 -19.76
C ASP A 59 -12.10 2.37 -19.14
N ALA A 60 -13.14 2.57 -19.96
CA ALA A 60 -14.35 3.31 -19.52
C ALA A 60 -15.08 2.64 -18.34
N ASP A 61 -14.91 1.33 -18.16
CA ASP A 61 -15.48 0.55 -17.07
C ASP A 61 -14.55 0.48 -15.84
N LEU A 62 -13.40 1.15 -15.88
CA LEU A 62 -12.37 1.16 -14.85
C LEU A 62 -11.85 -0.23 -14.48
N GLN A 63 -11.87 -1.18 -15.40
CA GLN A 63 -11.45 -2.55 -15.17
C GLN A 63 -9.93 -2.74 -15.30
N GLY A 64 -9.23 -1.91 -16.07
CA GLY A 64 -7.79 -1.97 -16.17
C GLY A 64 -7.18 -1.16 -17.30
N LEU A 65 -5.87 -1.32 -17.48
CA LEU A 65 -5.07 -0.55 -18.44
C LEU A 65 -4.95 -1.21 -19.80
N SER A 66 -5.12 -2.53 -19.85
CA SER A 66 -5.06 -3.34 -21.08
C SER A 66 -5.71 -4.70 -20.84
N PRO A 67 -5.98 -5.49 -21.88
CA PRO A 67 -6.50 -6.86 -21.71
C PRO A 67 -5.59 -7.76 -20.87
N THR A 68 -4.30 -7.52 -20.87
CA THR A 68 -3.32 -8.30 -20.10
C THR A 68 -3.08 -7.74 -18.69
N TYR A 69 -3.73 -6.62 -18.34
CA TYR A 69 -3.58 -5.96 -17.03
C TYR A 69 -4.92 -5.36 -16.58
N ARG A 70 -5.83 -6.23 -16.11
CA ARG A 70 -7.18 -5.81 -15.71
C ARG A 70 -7.94 -6.83 -14.88
N LEU A 71 -9.10 -6.40 -14.40
CA LEU A 71 -10.11 -7.22 -13.73
C LEU A 71 -10.90 -8.05 -14.74
N TYR A 72 -11.16 -9.31 -14.38
CA TYR A 72 -12.03 -10.24 -15.10
C TYR A 72 -13.04 -10.89 -14.16
N ARG A 73 -14.27 -11.00 -14.62
CA ARG A 73 -15.35 -11.69 -13.90
C ARG A 73 -15.29 -13.19 -14.20
N CYS A 74 -15.31 -14.01 -13.16
CA CYS A 74 -15.23 -15.45 -13.25
C CYS A 74 -16.61 -16.13 -13.22
N GLY A 75 -16.63 -17.45 -13.41
CA GLY A 75 -17.87 -18.24 -13.48
C GLY A 75 -18.71 -18.24 -12.22
N ASP A 76 -18.13 -17.94 -11.06
CA ASP A 76 -18.80 -17.77 -9.76
C ASP A 76 -19.26 -16.34 -9.48
N ASN A 77 -19.21 -15.46 -10.47
CA ASN A 77 -19.47 -14.02 -10.37
C ASN A 77 -18.49 -13.23 -9.48
N ARG A 78 -17.39 -13.84 -9.07
CA ARG A 78 -16.29 -13.17 -8.37
C ARG A 78 -15.30 -12.61 -9.38
N TRP A 79 -14.39 -11.76 -8.89
CA TRP A 79 -13.42 -11.08 -9.73
C TRP A 79 -12.00 -11.55 -9.45
N ILE A 80 -11.22 -11.65 -10.52
CA ILE A 80 -9.75 -11.74 -10.45
C ILE A 80 -9.14 -10.50 -11.07
N PHE A 81 -7.93 -10.17 -10.62
CA PHE A 81 -7.05 -9.25 -11.34
C PHE A 81 -5.96 -10.06 -12.02
N LEU A 82 -5.83 -9.92 -13.33
CA LEU A 82 -4.76 -10.52 -14.13
C LEU A 82 -3.67 -9.46 -14.37
N GLY A 83 -2.40 -9.82 -14.15
CA GLY A 83 -1.25 -8.97 -14.41
C GLY A 83 -0.16 -9.66 -15.24
N LEU A 84 -0.23 -9.58 -16.56
CA LEU A 84 0.82 -10.06 -17.46
C LEU A 84 1.67 -8.85 -17.89
N ILE A 85 2.71 -8.56 -17.14
CA ILE A 85 3.53 -7.36 -17.33
C ILE A 85 4.83 -7.59 -18.11
N SER A 86 5.19 -8.85 -18.33
CA SER A 86 6.38 -9.23 -19.07
C SER A 86 6.10 -10.25 -20.16
N ALA A 87 7.00 -10.35 -21.13
CA ALA A 87 6.91 -11.38 -22.17
C ALA A 87 6.91 -12.79 -21.58
N ARG A 88 7.64 -13.01 -20.48
CA ARG A 88 7.64 -14.26 -19.74
C ARG A 88 6.27 -14.60 -19.18
N ASP A 89 5.59 -13.64 -18.57
CA ASP A 89 4.26 -13.86 -17.98
C ASP A 89 3.26 -14.27 -19.05
N ILE A 90 3.35 -13.65 -20.23
CA ILE A 90 2.53 -14.00 -21.40
C ILE A 90 2.82 -15.43 -21.86
N ASP A 91 4.09 -15.81 -22.00
CA ASP A 91 4.48 -17.15 -22.44
C ASP A 91 4.02 -18.23 -21.44
N VAL A 92 4.17 -17.98 -20.13
CA VAL A 92 3.71 -18.89 -19.08
C VAL A 92 2.18 -18.97 -19.07
N PHE A 93 1.49 -17.85 -19.19
CA PHE A 93 0.03 -17.80 -19.26
C PHE A 93 -0.51 -18.64 -20.45
N ILE A 94 0.07 -18.48 -21.63
CA ILE A 94 -0.26 -19.28 -22.83
C ILE A 94 -0.05 -20.76 -22.55
N ALA A 95 1.07 -21.13 -21.93
CA ALA A 95 1.37 -22.52 -21.60
C ALA A 95 0.37 -23.11 -20.60
N VAL A 96 -0.08 -22.33 -19.61
CA VAL A 96 -1.13 -22.75 -18.67
C VAL A 96 -2.44 -22.98 -19.41
N LEU A 97 -2.86 -22.04 -20.24
CA LEU A 97 -4.10 -22.18 -21.03
C LEU A 97 -4.03 -23.36 -22.02
N GLY A 98 -2.87 -23.58 -22.64
CA GLY A 98 -2.65 -24.73 -23.52
C GLY A 98 -2.85 -26.08 -22.83
N ARG A 99 -2.47 -26.21 -21.56
CA ARG A 99 -2.75 -27.43 -20.76
C ARG A 99 -4.25 -27.64 -20.44
N LEU A 100 -5.04 -26.61 -20.64
CA LEU A 100 -6.51 -26.64 -20.49
C LEU A 100 -7.23 -26.76 -21.85
N ASP A 101 -6.51 -27.07 -22.93
CA ASP A 101 -7.01 -27.10 -24.32
C ASP A 101 -7.59 -25.73 -24.78
N ILE A 102 -7.13 -24.64 -24.20
CA ILE A 102 -7.51 -23.28 -24.58
C ILE A 102 -6.37 -22.67 -25.41
N GLY A 103 -6.60 -22.62 -26.73
CA GLY A 103 -5.63 -22.02 -27.64
C GLY A 103 -5.71 -20.49 -27.59
N ILE A 104 -4.60 -19.85 -27.26
CA ILE A 104 -4.37 -18.41 -27.42
C ILE A 104 -2.92 -18.22 -27.84
N THR A 105 -2.66 -17.25 -28.73
CA THR A 105 -1.33 -17.02 -29.24
C THR A 105 -0.69 -15.78 -28.63
N ARG A 106 0.64 -15.71 -28.76
CA ARG A 106 1.40 -14.56 -28.28
C ARG A 106 1.04 -13.27 -29.03
N ASP A 107 0.84 -13.39 -30.34
CA ASP A 107 0.50 -12.26 -31.21
C ASP A 107 -0.88 -11.65 -30.86
N GLU A 108 -1.79 -12.45 -30.30
CA GLU A 108 -3.08 -11.96 -29.82
C GLU A 108 -2.94 -11.14 -28.55
N LEU A 109 -1.92 -11.38 -27.72
CA LEU A 109 -1.73 -10.74 -26.42
C LEU A 109 -0.73 -9.59 -26.42
N LEU A 110 -0.03 -9.36 -27.53
CA LEU A 110 0.95 -8.29 -27.68
C LEU A 110 0.48 -7.20 -28.63
N PRO A 111 0.83 -5.93 -28.37
CA PRO A 111 0.57 -4.86 -29.33
C PRO A 111 1.31 -5.05 -30.67
N PRO A 112 0.70 -4.64 -31.79
CA PRO A 112 -0.65 -4.09 -31.90
C PRO A 112 -1.73 -5.17 -31.81
N MET A 113 -2.73 -4.99 -30.93
CA MET A 113 -3.85 -5.92 -30.76
C MET A 113 -5.18 -5.17 -30.76
N ASP A 114 -6.25 -5.87 -31.11
CA ASP A 114 -7.61 -5.41 -30.86
C ASP A 114 -7.95 -5.65 -29.38
N GLU A 115 -7.75 -4.63 -28.55
CA GLU A 115 -7.93 -4.73 -27.11
C GLU A 115 -9.35 -5.16 -26.71
N GLN A 116 -10.38 -4.72 -27.44
CA GLN A 116 -11.76 -5.10 -27.14
C GLN A 116 -12.02 -6.57 -27.45
N ALA A 117 -11.54 -7.04 -28.58
CA ALA A 117 -11.67 -8.46 -28.96
C ALA A 117 -10.90 -9.37 -27.98
N VAL A 118 -9.68 -9.01 -27.62
CA VAL A 118 -8.86 -9.78 -26.67
C VAL A 118 -9.50 -9.77 -25.27
N ALA A 119 -9.96 -8.62 -24.77
CA ALA A 119 -10.66 -8.53 -23.49
C ALA A 119 -11.93 -9.39 -23.46
N GLY A 120 -12.72 -9.36 -24.53
CA GLY A 120 -13.90 -10.21 -24.68
C GLY A 120 -13.57 -11.69 -24.67
N ARG A 121 -12.51 -12.09 -25.36
CA ARG A 121 -12.03 -13.48 -25.38
C ARG A 121 -11.55 -13.94 -23.99
N LEU A 122 -10.75 -13.15 -23.30
CA LEU A 122 -10.29 -13.46 -21.96
C LEU A 122 -11.46 -13.50 -20.97
N THR A 123 -12.45 -12.64 -21.11
CA THR A 123 -13.68 -12.69 -20.30
C THR A 123 -14.38 -14.04 -20.49
N GLY A 124 -14.50 -14.53 -21.73
CA GLY A 124 -15.05 -15.86 -22.02
C GLY A 124 -14.24 -16.98 -21.36
N ILE A 125 -12.91 -16.91 -21.42
CA ILE A 125 -12.02 -17.88 -20.78
C ILE A 125 -12.20 -17.89 -19.27
N PHE A 126 -12.13 -16.71 -18.61
CA PHE A 126 -12.23 -16.62 -17.16
C PHE A 126 -13.61 -17.00 -16.62
N SER A 127 -14.67 -16.86 -17.41
CA SER A 127 -16.02 -17.31 -17.03
C SER A 127 -16.17 -18.83 -16.90
N THR A 128 -15.21 -19.63 -17.38
CA THR A 128 -15.28 -21.10 -17.38
C THR A 128 -14.97 -21.73 -16.02
N ARG A 129 -14.35 -20.99 -15.08
CA ARG A 129 -13.99 -21.47 -13.75
C ARG A 129 -14.29 -20.42 -12.69
N ASN A 130 -14.25 -20.80 -11.43
CA ASN A 130 -14.35 -19.85 -10.32
C ASN A 130 -13.04 -19.05 -10.11
N ALA A 131 -13.13 -17.94 -9.39
CA ALA A 131 -12.00 -17.04 -9.19
C ALA A 131 -10.85 -17.68 -8.40
N PHE A 132 -11.16 -18.53 -7.42
CA PHE A 132 -10.15 -19.24 -6.63
C PHE A 132 -9.36 -20.24 -7.48
N GLU A 133 -10.04 -21.02 -8.34
CA GLU A 133 -9.38 -21.97 -9.24
C GLU A 133 -8.43 -21.27 -10.21
N TRP A 134 -8.84 -20.14 -10.80
CA TRP A 134 -7.97 -19.35 -11.66
C TRP A 134 -6.75 -18.81 -10.92
N GLN A 135 -6.95 -18.27 -9.71
CA GLN A 135 -5.84 -17.83 -8.88
C GLN A 135 -4.86 -18.98 -8.63
N GLN A 136 -5.32 -20.14 -8.18
CA GLN A 136 -4.46 -21.28 -7.88
C GLN A 136 -3.69 -21.76 -9.11
N LEU A 137 -4.37 -21.92 -10.26
CA LEU A 137 -3.74 -22.38 -11.50
C LEU A 137 -2.64 -21.44 -11.99
N LEU A 138 -2.88 -20.14 -11.95
CA LEU A 138 -1.96 -19.16 -12.50
C LEU A 138 -0.83 -18.79 -11.54
N THR A 139 -1.12 -18.64 -10.26
CA THR A 139 -0.06 -18.34 -9.27
C THR A 139 0.89 -19.50 -9.01
N ALA A 140 0.44 -20.75 -9.14
CA ALA A 140 1.31 -21.91 -9.05
C ALA A 140 2.43 -21.91 -10.11
N GLU A 141 2.21 -21.25 -11.24
CA GLU A 141 3.18 -21.10 -12.32
C GLU A 141 3.86 -19.72 -12.31
N GLY A 142 3.59 -18.91 -11.30
CA GLY A 142 4.20 -17.58 -11.12
C GLY A 142 3.56 -16.48 -11.97
N VAL A 143 2.36 -16.70 -12.52
CA VAL A 143 1.58 -15.65 -13.18
C VAL A 143 0.79 -14.87 -12.16
N ALA A 144 0.88 -13.54 -12.18
CA ALA A 144 0.14 -12.67 -11.28
C ALA A 144 -1.37 -12.72 -11.60
N CYS A 145 -2.10 -13.42 -10.74
CA CYS A 145 -3.55 -13.52 -10.79
C CYS A 145 -4.08 -13.67 -9.37
N VAL A 146 -4.90 -12.72 -8.93
CA VAL A 146 -5.43 -12.71 -7.57
C VAL A 146 -6.94 -12.45 -7.55
N GLN A 147 -7.64 -13.03 -6.58
CA GLN A 147 -9.03 -12.67 -6.33
C GLN A 147 -9.10 -11.21 -5.84
N ALA A 148 -9.82 -10.37 -6.57
CA ALA A 148 -9.91 -8.94 -6.29
C ALA A 148 -11.00 -8.58 -5.26
N ASP A 149 -11.97 -9.46 -5.05
CA ASP A 149 -13.14 -9.25 -4.19
C ASP A 149 -13.31 -10.37 -3.15
N ARG A 150 -12.20 -10.98 -2.72
CA ARG A 150 -12.20 -12.13 -1.80
C ARG A 150 -12.82 -11.80 -0.44
N ALA A 151 -12.47 -10.65 0.10
CA ALA A 151 -12.92 -10.19 1.42
C ALA A 151 -12.90 -8.68 1.50
N ALA A 152 -13.63 -8.10 2.44
CA ALA A 152 -13.43 -6.71 2.82
C ALA A 152 -12.01 -6.50 3.35
N PRO A 153 -11.40 -5.31 3.17
CA PRO A 153 -10.01 -5.08 3.62
C PRO A 153 -9.75 -5.45 5.08
N ALA A 154 -10.68 -5.14 5.99
CA ALA A 154 -10.54 -5.49 7.40
C ALA A 154 -10.52 -7.00 7.63
N ASP A 155 -11.40 -7.76 6.96
CA ASP A 155 -11.46 -9.21 7.08
C ASP A 155 -10.19 -9.86 6.50
N PHE A 156 -9.67 -9.33 5.38
CA PHE A 156 -8.39 -9.78 4.81
C PHE A 156 -7.27 -9.60 5.84
N TRP A 157 -7.12 -8.41 6.42
CA TRP A 157 -6.08 -8.14 7.42
C TRP A 157 -6.17 -9.03 8.66
N LEU A 158 -7.40 -9.39 9.09
CA LEU A 158 -7.60 -10.20 10.29
C LEU A 158 -7.47 -11.72 10.06
N GLN A 159 -7.67 -12.19 8.83
CA GLN A 159 -7.86 -13.62 8.56
C GLN A 159 -6.83 -14.22 7.60
N ASP A 160 -6.08 -13.39 6.85
CA ASP A 160 -5.16 -13.91 5.84
C ASP A 160 -3.87 -14.45 6.47
N GLU A 161 -3.48 -15.65 6.06
CA GLU A 161 -2.29 -16.34 6.57
C GLU A 161 -0.99 -15.58 6.28
N GLN A 162 -0.92 -14.86 5.16
CA GLN A 162 0.25 -14.04 4.82
C GLN A 162 0.39 -12.84 5.75
N VAL A 163 -0.73 -12.25 6.15
CA VAL A 163 -0.74 -11.16 7.15
C VAL A 163 -0.20 -11.66 8.49
N ALA A 164 -0.67 -12.83 8.93
CA ALA A 164 -0.21 -13.44 10.17
C ALA A 164 1.27 -13.86 10.11
N ALA A 165 1.67 -14.54 9.03
CA ALA A 165 3.04 -15.05 8.85
C ALA A 165 4.10 -13.94 8.79
N ASN A 166 3.74 -12.76 8.26
CA ASN A 166 4.64 -11.62 8.15
C ASN A 166 4.55 -10.63 9.31
N GLY A 167 3.69 -10.87 10.29
CA GLY A 167 3.53 -9.96 11.42
C GLY A 167 3.01 -8.57 11.02
N PHE A 168 2.18 -8.50 9.99
CA PHE A 168 1.63 -7.23 9.51
C PHE A 168 0.60 -6.62 10.46
N LEU A 169 0.12 -7.39 11.42
CA LEU A 169 -0.69 -6.91 12.54
C LEU A 169 0.04 -7.08 13.85
N SER A 170 -0.13 -6.10 14.72
CA SER A 170 0.39 -6.08 16.09
C SER A 170 -0.71 -5.72 17.07
N ALA A 171 -0.71 -6.37 18.23
CA ALA A 171 -1.61 -5.98 19.31
C ALA A 171 -1.05 -4.77 20.07
N ALA A 172 -1.93 -3.87 20.44
CA ALA A 172 -1.62 -2.74 21.30
C ALA A 172 -2.75 -2.54 22.33
N GLU A 173 -2.43 -1.85 23.41
CA GLU A 173 -3.41 -1.49 24.46
C GLU A 173 -3.74 0.01 24.35
N HIS A 174 -5.03 0.31 24.36
CA HIS A 174 -5.52 1.68 24.46
C HIS A 174 -6.09 1.91 25.86
N PRO A 175 -5.73 2.99 26.56
CA PRO A 175 -6.14 3.20 27.96
C PRO A 175 -7.66 3.18 28.19
N LEU A 176 -8.45 3.62 27.19
CA LEU A 176 -9.92 3.68 27.28
C LEU A 176 -10.63 2.54 26.54
N HIS A 177 -10.01 1.94 25.53
CA HIS A 177 -10.66 0.96 24.66
C HIS A 177 -10.11 -0.46 24.83
N GLY A 178 -9.08 -0.63 25.66
CA GLY A 178 -8.44 -1.91 25.87
C GLY A 178 -7.65 -2.40 24.66
N ARG A 179 -7.48 -3.70 24.56
CA ARG A 179 -6.68 -4.35 23.51
C ARG A 179 -7.31 -4.21 22.13
N TYR A 180 -6.51 -3.80 21.16
CA TYR A 180 -6.89 -3.72 19.75
C TYR A 180 -5.75 -4.16 18.85
N LEU A 181 -6.07 -4.44 17.58
CA LEU A 181 -5.08 -4.75 16.56
C LEU A 181 -4.81 -3.51 15.70
N ARG A 182 -3.55 -3.30 15.42
CA ARG A 182 -3.06 -2.25 14.52
C ARG A 182 -2.07 -2.83 13.51
N HIS A 183 -1.68 -2.05 12.50
CA HIS A 183 -0.59 -2.46 11.62
C HIS A 183 0.69 -2.72 12.42
N GLY A 184 1.46 -3.71 12.00
CA GLY A 184 2.79 -4.00 12.53
C GLY A 184 3.81 -2.89 12.19
N PRO A 185 5.09 -3.09 12.55
CA PRO A 185 6.16 -2.16 12.21
C PRO A 185 6.29 -2.01 10.70
N LEU A 186 6.42 -0.76 10.22
CA LEU A 186 6.66 -0.47 8.81
C LEU A 186 8.09 -0.83 8.38
N VAL A 187 9.01 -0.87 9.35
CA VAL A 187 10.41 -1.21 9.16
C VAL A 187 10.82 -2.15 10.29
N THR A 188 11.47 -3.24 9.94
CA THR A 188 11.99 -4.22 10.92
C THR A 188 13.51 -4.25 10.86
N PHE A 189 14.14 -4.08 12.00
CA PHE A 189 15.58 -4.20 12.17
C PHE A 189 15.91 -5.54 12.84
N ALA A 190 16.80 -6.33 12.23
CA ALA A 190 17.14 -7.66 12.74
C ALA A 190 17.73 -7.65 14.17
N GLY A 191 18.47 -6.60 14.52
CA GLY A 191 19.10 -6.47 15.85
C GLY A 191 18.26 -5.72 16.88
N HIS A 192 17.27 -4.97 16.46
CA HIS A 192 16.45 -4.11 17.34
C HIS A 192 15.01 -4.10 16.83
N PRO A 193 14.21 -5.14 17.13
CA PRO A 193 12.80 -5.13 16.79
C PRO A 193 12.14 -3.96 17.52
N GLY A 194 11.45 -3.10 16.76
CA GLY A 194 10.71 -1.97 17.33
C GLY A 194 9.50 -2.48 18.14
N GLU A 195 9.27 -1.89 19.30
CA GLU A 195 8.03 -2.10 20.06
C GLU A 195 6.99 -1.08 19.62
N LEU A 196 5.79 -1.55 19.31
CA LEU A 196 4.65 -0.71 18.97
C LEU A 196 3.74 -0.56 20.17
N GLY A 197 3.79 0.60 20.83
CA GLY A 197 2.87 0.95 21.89
C GLY A 197 1.47 1.36 21.40
N GLY A 198 0.56 1.57 22.34
CA GLY A 198 -0.72 2.23 22.09
C GLY A 198 -0.55 3.74 21.87
N PRO A 199 -1.58 4.43 21.35
CA PRO A 199 -1.56 5.88 21.26
C PRO A 199 -1.69 6.51 22.67
N PRO A 200 -1.06 7.65 22.92
CA PRO A 200 -1.29 8.39 24.14
C PRO A 200 -2.70 9.00 24.15
N LEU A 201 -3.24 9.23 25.34
CA LEU A 201 -4.40 10.08 25.49
C LEU A 201 -4.05 11.55 25.23
N ALA A 202 -5.03 12.34 24.85
CA ALA A 202 -4.79 13.76 24.63
C ALA A 202 -4.36 14.43 25.95
N GLY A 203 -3.23 15.15 25.91
CA GLY A 203 -2.63 15.80 27.07
C GLY A 203 -1.96 14.87 28.10
N GLN A 204 -1.85 13.57 27.83
CA GLN A 204 -1.28 12.59 28.76
C GLN A 204 0.13 12.96 29.23
N HIS A 205 0.93 13.58 28.41
CA HIS A 205 2.32 13.95 28.71
C HIS A 205 2.52 15.45 28.99
N ASN A 206 1.44 16.22 29.18
CA ASN A 206 1.53 17.67 29.35
C ASN A 206 2.44 18.05 30.54
N VAL A 207 2.25 17.40 31.67
CA VAL A 207 3.03 17.71 32.90
C VAL A 207 4.50 17.36 32.67
N GLU A 208 4.79 16.13 32.23
CA GLU A 208 6.14 15.63 31.98
C GLU A 208 6.92 16.55 31.03
N ILE A 209 6.30 16.91 29.87
CA ILE A 209 6.95 17.75 28.85
C ILE A 209 7.23 19.17 29.41
N LEU A 210 6.31 19.73 30.18
CA LEU A 210 6.49 21.07 30.74
C LEU A 210 7.53 21.09 31.86
N GLU A 211 7.59 20.06 32.69
CA GLU A 211 8.65 19.92 33.72
C GLU A 211 10.03 19.76 33.04
N GLU A 212 10.15 18.96 32.00
CA GLU A 212 11.39 18.85 31.18
C GLU A 212 11.78 20.21 30.57
N ALA A 213 10.80 21.03 30.18
CA ALA A 213 11.02 22.38 29.67
C ALA A 213 11.35 23.42 30.76
N GLY A 214 11.38 23.02 32.05
CA GLY A 214 11.74 23.85 33.16
C GLY A 214 10.60 24.63 33.79
N TYR A 215 9.36 24.27 33.53
CA TYR A 215 8.21 24.86 34.21
C TYR A 215 8.06 24.27 35.64
N GLU A 216 7.81 25.10 36.59
CA GLU A 216 7.49 24.67 37.95
C GLU A 216 6.04 24.15 38.02
N SER A 217 5.78 23.17 38.89
CA SER A 217 4.44 22.55 39.05
C SER A 217 3.33 23.59 39.33
N ALA A 218 3.64 24.69 40.06
CA ALA A 218 2.70 25.77 40.31
C ALA A 218 2.30 26.52 39.03
N SER A 219 3.24 26.73 38.12
CA SER A 219 2.98 27.35 36.80
C SER A 219 2.17 26.44 35.91
N ILE A 220 2.44 25.12 35.93
CA ILE A 220 1.68 24.11 35.18
C ILE A 220 0.23 24.07 35.68
N GLY A 221 0.02 24.13 37.01
CA GLY A 221 -1.31 24.23 37.60
C GLY A 221 -2.08 25.46 37.12
N GLN A 222 -1.42 26.62 37.07
CA GLN A 222 -2.03 27.87 36.57
C GLN A 222 -2.44 27.76 35.09
N LEU A 223 -1.63 27.09 34.24
CA LEU A 223 -1.95 26.85 32.82
C LEU A 223 -3.15 25.92 32.68
N HIS A 224 -3.26 24.92 33.56
CA HIS A 224 -4.41 24.03 33.60
C HIS A 224 -5.68 24.78 34.02
N ASP A 225 -5.62 25.55 35.10
CA ASP A 225 -6.75 26.34 35.61
C ASP A 225 -7.22 27.41 34.63
N ALA A 226 -6.30 27.95 33.85
CA ALA A 226 -6.59 28.88 32.74
C ALA A 226 -7.15 28.21 31.49
N GLY A 227 -7.27 26.88 31.46
CA GLY A 227 -7.76 26.14 30.30
C GLY A 227 -6.79 26.10 29.10
N VAL A 228 -5.52 26.45 29.31
CA VAL A 228 -4.46 26.37 28.28
C VAL A 228 -4.04 24.93 28.08
N LEU A 229 -4.00 24.13 29.13
CA LEU A 229 -3.73 22.71 29.10
C LEU A 229 -5.04 21.94 29.22
N TRP A 230 -5.21 21.00 28.32
CA TRP A 230 -6.32 20.06 28.33
C TRP A 230 -5.79 18.65 28.49
N GLN A 231 -6.49 17.84 29.27
CA GLN A 231 -6.19 16.41 29.46
C GLN A 231 -7.49 15.62 29.42
N GLN A 232 -7.49 14.51 28.70
CA GLN A 232 -8.61 13.59 28.63
C GLN A 232 -8.62 12.65 29.83
#